data_c28d7f1c8dd0625f747eafd847d42528
#
_entry.id   c28d7f1c8dd0625f747eafd847d42528
#
_cell.length_a   1.000
_cell.length_b   1.000
_cell.length_c   1.000
_cell.angle_alpha   90.00
_cell.angle_beta   90.00
_cell.angle_gamma   90.00
#
_symmetry.space_group_name_H-M   'P 1'
#
loop_
_entity.id
_entity.type
_entity.pdbx_description
1 polymer ?
#
loop_
_entity_poly.entity_id
_entity_poly.type
_entity_poly.pdbx_seq_one_letter_code
_entity_poly.pdbx_strand_id
1 'polypeptide(L)'
;MSADKDTKKAKPAKEAKAAAPVKKAAKEPKAVAVTAPKQGKPARPSAPARLSLYYKDTVAKALTEKFAYKSPMQVPRIEKIVLNMGVGEAVADKKIMDNAVGDMTKIAGQKPLVTKSRKAIANFKIREGYPVGCKVTLRGARMYEFLDRLVNIAMPRIRDFRGISGRSFDGRGNYNMGIKEQIIFPEIEYDKIDALRGMNITITTTAKSDEEARALLSAFKFPFRN
;
A
#
# COMPACT_ATOMS: atom_id res chain seq x y z
N MET A 1 -21.94 -74.94 12.04
CA MET A 1 -21.15 -75.47 13.18
C MET A 1 -20.49 -74.26 13.79
N SER A 2 -21.15 -73.69 14.77
CA SER A 2 -20.89 -73.88 16.23
C SER A 2 -19.64 -73.05 16.63
N ALA A 3 -19.58 -72.20 17.54
CA ALA A 3 -20.44 -71.73 18.65
C ALA A 3 -19.55 -70.60 19.31
N ASP A 4 -20.13 -69.47 19.63
CA ASP A 4 -20.45 -68.97 20.96
C ASP A 4 -19.32 -68.91 22.01
N LYS A 5 -19.11 -67.77 22.60
CA LYS A 5 -19.42 -67.35 23.98
C LYS A 5 -18.68 -66.13 24.42
N ASP A 6 -19.40 -65.06 24.56
CA ASP A 6 -19.76 -64.31 25.81
C ASP A 6 -18.89 -64.52 27.04
N THR A 7 -18.50 -63.35 27.63
CA THR A 7 -18.64 -62.98 29.07
C THR A 7 -17.99 -61.61 29.29
N LYS A 8 -18.70 -60.55 29.53
CA LYS A 8 -19.43 -59.93 30.62
C LYS A 8 -18.66 -59.69 31.94
N LYS A 9 -18.77 -58.43 32.38
CA LYS A 9 -18.66 -57.88 33.77
C LYS A 9 -17.23 -57.63 34.32
N ALA A 10 -16.95 -56.55 35.04
CA ALA A 10 -17.75 -55.65 35.91
C ALA A 10 -16.90 -54.41 36.31
N LYS A 11 -17.59 -53.30 36.60
CA LYS A 11 -17.11 -52.23 37.50
C LYS A 11 -17.23 -52.69 38.96
N PRO A 12 -16.46 -52.16 39.89
CA PRO A 12 -16.95 -51.13 40.81
C PRO A 12 -15.90 -50.07 41.14
N ALA A 13 -16.33 -48.82 41.27
CA ALA A 13 -16.83 -48.08 42.40
C ALA A 13 -15.84 -47.63 43.49
N LYS A 14 -15.69 -46.30 43.55
CA LYS A 14 -15.52 -45.42 44.75
C LYS A 14 -14.53 -45.82 45.81
N GLU A 15 -13.62 -44.85 46.08
CA GLU A 15 -13.52 -44.29 47.44
C GLU A 15 -12.80 -42.93 47.41
N ALA A 16 -13.42 -42.00 48.10
CA ALA A 16 -12.97 -40.65 48.40
C ALA A 16 -12.18 -40.62 49.72
N LYS A 17 -11.17 -39.80 49.81
CA LYS A 17 -10.70 -39.10 51.04
C LYS A 17 -9.60 -38.14 50.66
N ALA A 18 -9.91 -36.90 50.77
CA ALA A 18 -9.71 -35.99 51.91
C ALA A 18 -8.31 -35.37 52.02
N ALA A 19 -8.33 -34.09 51.72
CA ALA A 19 -7.77 -32.96 52.52
C ALA A 19 -6.27 -32.83 52.71
N ALA A 20 -5.70 -31.76 52.27
CA ALA A 20 -5.32 -30.53 52.92
C ALA A 20 -3.99 -29.96 52.40
N PRO A 21 -3.58 -28.75 52.71
CA PRO A 21 -3.09 -27.78 51.73
C PRO A 21 -1.57 -27.58 51.85
N VAL A 22 -0.88 -27.34 50.75
CA VAL A 22 0.53 -26.93 50.81
C VAL A 22 0.79 -25.71 49.92
N LYS A 23 1.01 -24.62 50.63
CA LYS A 23 1.98 -23.54 50.42
C LYS A 23 2.11 -22.92 49.04
N LYS A 24 1.75 -21.63 49.04
CA LYS A 24 2.26 -20.54 48.21
C LYS A 24 3.66 -20.76 47.71
N ALA A 25 3.80 -20.85 46.38
CA ALA A 25 5.06 -20.67 45.69
C ALA A 25 5.00 -19.37 44.88
N ALA A 26 5.96 -18.58 45.13
CA ALA A 26 6.52 -17.38 44.51
C ALA A 26 5.88 -16.84 43.24
N LYS A 27 5.50 -15.57 43.31
CA LYS A 27 5.26 -14.67 42.19
C LYS A 27 6.50 -14.62 41.31
N GLU A 28 6.39 -15.12 40.07
CA GLU A 28 7.32 -14.76 39.02
C GLU A 28 7.25 -13.26 38.73
N PRO A 29 8.38 -12.59 38.47
CA PRO A 29 8.37 -11.17 38.16
C PRO A 29 7.71 -10.97 36.78
N LYS A 30 6.65 -10.14 36.77
CA LYS A 30 6.04 -9.64 35.51
C LYS A 30 7.12 -9.10 34.61
N ALA A 31 7.29 -9.73 33.44
CA ALA A 31 8.07 -9.19 32.35
C ALA A 31 7.58 -7.76 32.07
N VAL A 32 8.47 -6.81 32.25
CA VAL A 32 8.26 -5.40 31.89
C VAL A 32 8.08 -5.39 30.38
N ALA A 33 6.84 -5.18 29.95
CA ALA A 33 6.57 -4.91 28.54
C ALA A 33 7.31 -3.63 28.18
N VAL A 34 8.41 -3.78 27.44
CA VAL A 34 9.09 -2.68 26.77
C VAL A 34 8.10 -2.11 25.78
N THR A 35 7.40 -1.07 26.19
CA THR A 35 6.56 -0.27 25.31
C THR A 35 7.47 0.35 24.25
N ALA A 36 7.48 -0.24 23.06
CA ALA A 36 8.08 0.37 21.90
C ALA A 36 7.55 1.81 21.76
N PRO A 37 8.41 2.80 21.51
CA PRO A 37 7.99 4.18 21.40
C PRO A 37 6.91 4.27 20.31
N LYS A 38 5.72 4.75 20.67
CA LYS A 38 4.66 5.09 19.73
C LYS A 38 5.25 6.11 18.77
N GLN A 39 5.63 5.65 17.56
CA GLN A 39 6.05 6.54 16.50
C GLN A 39 4.92 7.54 16.29
N GLY A 40 5.17 8.81 16.64
CA GLY A 40 4.22 9.90 16.50
C GLY A 40 3.68 9.90 15.07
N LYS A 41 2.39 10.18 14.91
CA LYS A 41 1.80 10.38 13.58
C LYS A 41 2.69 11.35 12.83
N PRO A 42 3.17 11.01 11.62
CA PRO A 42 4.01 11.91 10.85
C PRO A 42 3.29 13.26 10.72
N ALA A 43 3.98 14.34 11.08
CA ALA A 43 3.44 15.69 11.08
C ALA A 43 2.75 16.00 9.74
N ARG A 44 1.55 16.57 9.80
CA ARG A 44 0.91 17.08 8.59
C ARG A 44 1.75 18.27 8.11
N PRO A 45 2.03 18.40 6.80
CA PRO A 45 2.72 19.57 6.29
C PRO A 45 1.98 20.84 6.75
N SER A 46 2.72 21.77 7.32
CA SER A 46 2.18 23.02 7.89
C SER A 46 1.71 24.01 6.81
N ALA A 47 2.24 23.88 5.60
CA ALA A 47 1.88 24.71 4.45
C ALA A 47 1.05 23.92 3.43
N PRO A 48 0.11 24.58 2.71
CA PRO A 48 -0.62 23.95 1.62
C PRO A 48 0.35 23.57 0.49
N ALA A 49 0.19 22.35 -0.05
CA ALA A 49 1.01 21.88 -1.15
C ALA A 49 0.84 22.78 -2.39
N ARG A 50 1.95 23.11 -3.06
CA ARG A 50 2.00 23.98 -4.25
C ARG A 50 0.97 23.59 -5.32
N LEU A 51 0.89 22.33 -5.68
CA LEU A 51 -0.06 21.85 -6.68
C LEU A 51 -1.53 21.91 -6.21
N SER A 52 -1.78 21.92 -4.90
CA SER A 52 -3.14 22.12 -4.37
C SER A 52 -3.62 23.55 -4.59
N LEU A 53 -2.73 24.55 -4.45
CA LEU A 53 -3.04 25.95 -4.78
C LEU A 53 -3.20 26.11 -6.29
N TYR A 54 -2.26 25.59 -7.07
CA TYR A 54 -2.32 25.60 -8.53
C TYR A 54 -3.62 25.01 -9.09
N TYR A 55 -4.10 23.90 -8.49
CA TYR A 55 -5.39 23.33 -8.86
C TYR A 55 -6.55 24.32 -8.69
N LYS A 56 -6.61 25.01 -7.54
CA LYS A 56 -7.70 25.95 -7.23
C LYS A 56 -7.66 27.20 -8.10
N ASP A 57 -6.46 27.73 -8.35
CA ASP A 57 -6.30 29.04 -8.98
C ASP A 57 -6.37 28.94 -10.51
N THR A 58 -5.82 27.88 -11.09
CA THR A 58 -5.64 27.75 -12.54
C THR A 58 -6.42 26.57 -13.13
N VAL A 59 -6.19 25.34 -12.61
CA VAL A 59 -6.68 24.12 -13.24
C VAL A 59 -8.22 24.06 -13.20
N ALA A 60 -8.83 24.36 -12.06
CA ALA A 60 -10.27 24.30 -11.89
C ALA A 60 -10.99 25.28 -12.84
N LYS A 61 -10.47 26.49 -13.03
CA LYS A 61 -11.03 27.51 -13.94
C LYS A 61 -10.93 27.05 -15.39
N ALA A 62 -9.75 26.61 -15.82
CA ALA A 62 -9.52 26.12 -17.19
C ALA A 62 -10.40 24.92 -17.55
N LEU A 63 -10.62 23.99 -16.60
CA LEU A 63 -11.51 22.85 -16.81
C LEU A 63 -13.00 23.27 -16.87
N THR A 64 -13.40 24.25 -16.05
CA THR A 64 -14.78 24.79 -16.08
C THR A 64 -15.09 25.45 -17.43
N GLU A 65 -14.16 26.23 -17.96
CA GLU A 65 -14.29 26.86 -19.29
C GLU A 65 -14.33 25.81 -20.41
N LYS A 66 -13.43 24.81 -20.34
CA LYS A 66 -13.29 23.78 -21.40
C LYS A 66 -14.53 22.88 -21.51
N PHE A 67 -15.11 22.47 -20.37
CA PHE A 67 -16.20 21.50 -20.31
C PHE A 67 -17.54 22.14 -19.95
N ALA A 68 -17.60 23.46 -19.77
CA ALA A 68 -18.81 24.24 -19.44
C ALA A 68 -19.60 23.67 -18.23
N TYR A 69 -18.89 23.33 -17.13
CA TYR A 69 -19.54 22.79 -15.94
C TYR A 69 -20.48 23.80 -15.30
N LYS A 70 -21.69 23.35 -14.95
CA LYS A 70 -22.73 24.19 -14.30
C LYS A 70 -22.45 24.44 -12.81
N SER A 71 -21.65 23.58 -12.16
CA SER A 71 -21.36 23.68 -10.74
C SER A 71 -19.87 23.41 -10.46
N PRO A 72 -19.25 24.16 -9.54
CA PRO A 72 -17.86 23.91 -9.11
C PRO A 72 -17.63 22.50 -8.56
N MET A 73 -18.68 21.83 -8.06
CA MET A 73 -18.59 20.47 -7.54
C MET A 73 -18.48 19.39 -8.63
N GLN A 74 -18.78 19.74 -9.89
CA GLN A 74 -18.64 18.83 -11.03
C GLN A 74 -17.21 18.79 -11.56
N VAL A 75 -16.40 19.81 -11.25
CA VAL A 75 -15.02 19.90 -11.74
C VAL A 75 -14.22 18.71 -11.25
N PRO A 76 -13.58 17.93 -12.15
CA PRO A 76 -12.80 16.76 -11.78
C PRO A 76 -11.60 17.14 -10.93
N ARG A 77 -11.33 16.34 -9.89
CA ARG A 77 -10.19 16.50 -8.99
C ARG A 77 -9.51 15.15 -8.74
N ILE A 78 -8.27 15.18 -8.35
CA ILE A 78 -7.56 13.97 -7.90
C ILE A 78 -8.07 13.62 -6.50
N GLU A 79 -8.54 12.40 -6.32
CA GLU A 79 -9.06 11.90 -5.04
C GLU A 79 -7.96 11.24 -4.21
N LYS A 80 -7.20 10.35 -4.83
CA LYS A 80 -6.12 9.59 -4.20
C LYS A 80 -5.10 9.14 -5.22
N ILE A 81 -3.89 8.86 -4.74
CA ILE A 81 -2.85 8.16 -5.48
C ILE A 81 -2.52 6.89 -4.71
N VAL A 82 -2.54 5.75 -5.38
CA VAL A 82 -2.19 4.46 -4.81
C VAL A 82 -0.87 4.00 -5.40
N LEU A 83 0.10 3.75 -4.54
CA LEU A 83 1.38 3.12 -4.90
C LEU A 83 1.31 1.66 -4.53
N ASN A 84 1.71 0.78 -5.42
CA ASN A 84 1.78 -0.65 -5.18
C ASN A 84 3.10 -1.20 -5.69
N MET A 85 3.76 -1.97 -4.85
CA MET A 85 5.00 -2.69 -5.19
C MET A 85 4.78 -4.17 -4.95
N GLY A 86 4.87 -4.97 -6.00
CA GLY A 86 4.83 -6.41 -5.92
C GLY A 86 6.22 -6.96 -5.64
N VAL A 87 6.36 -7.78 -4.60
CA VAL A 87 7.64 -8.37 -4.17
C VAL A 87 7.45 -9.87 -4.07
N GLY A 88 7.53 -10.56 -5.22
CA GLY A 88 7.37 -12.02 -5.28
C GLY A 88 8.49 -12.78 -4.54
N GLU A 89 9.70 -12.23 -4.54
CA GLU A 89 10.88 -12.80 -3.89
C GLU A 89 10.75 -12.84 -2.35
N ALA A 90 9.88 -12.03 -1.77
CA ALA A 90 9.61 -12.00 -0.33
C ALA A 90 9.03 -13.33 0.23
N VAL A 91 8.59 -14.23 -0.65
CA VAL A 91 8.19 -15.59 -0.29
C VAL A 91 9.38 -16.41 0.19
N ALA A 92 10.56 -16.20 -0.41
CA ALA A 92 11.79 -16.87 -0.04
C ALA A 92 12.49 -16.20 1.14
N ASP A 93 12.60 -14.87 1.12
CA ASP A 93 13.28 -14.09 2.17
C ASP A 93 12.43 -12.90 2.64
N LYS A 94 12.10 -12.90 3.93
CA LYS A 94 11.33 -11.83 4.56
C LYS A 94 12.06 -10.48 4.61
N LYS A 95 13.39 -10.47 4.63
CA LYS A 95 14.19 -9.24 4.65
C LYS A 95 13.95 -8.38 3.41
N ILE A 96 13.72 -9.04 2.27
CA ILE A 96 13.39 -8.36 1.00
C ILE A 96 12.10 -7.52 1.16
N MET A 97 11.12 -8.04 1.90
CA MET A 97 9.89 -7.28 2.17
C MET A 97 10.14 -6.06 3.07
N ASP A 98 11.00 -6.20 4.09
CA ASP A 98 11.31 -5.10 5.00
C ASP A 98 12.07 -3.99 4.26
N ASN A 99 12.97 -4.34 3.34
CA ASN A 99 13.67 -3.39 2.47
C ASN A 99 12.67 -2.66 1.54
N ALA A 100 11.77 -3.39 0.88
CA ALA A 100 10.72 -2.80 0.04
C ALA A 100 9.79 -1.86 0.81
N VAL A 101 9.44 -2.21 2.05
CA VAL A 101 8.66 -1.35 2.97
C VAL A 101 9.47 -0.10 3.34
N GLY A 102 10.77 -0.23 3.55
CA GLY A 102 11.68 0.89 3.81
C GLY A 102 11.70 1.89 2.65
N ASP A 103 11.92 1.39 1.43
CA ASP A 103 11.95 2.22 0.21
C ASP A 103 10.62 2.91 -0.05
N MET A 104 9.51 2.15 0.03
CA MET A 104 8.17 2.72 -0.13
C MET A 104 7.85 3.76 0.95
N THR A 105 8.38 3.60 2.17
CA THR A 105 8.19 4.58 3.25
C THR A 105 8.91 5.89 2.94
N LYS A 106 10.13 5.84 2.39
CA LYS A 106 10.88 7.02 1.96
C LYS A 106 10.15 7.77 0.85
N ILE A 107 9.69 7.05 -0.19
CA ILE A 107 8.97 7.62 -1.35
C ILE A 107 7.64 8.24 -0.92
N ALA A 108 6.85 7.53 -0.13
CA ALA A 108 5.48 7.93 0.22
C ALA A 108 5.40 8.90 1.40
N GLY A 109 6.44 8.98 2.23
CA GLY A 109 6.41 9.74 3.48
C GLY A 109 5.47 9.17 4.55
N GLN A 110 4.97 7.94 4.35
CA GLN A 110 4.14 7.21 5.31
C GLN A 110 4.37 5.70 5.22
N LYS A 111 4.16 5.00 6.34
CA LYS A 111 4.35 3.55 6.42
C LYS A 111 3.37 2.81 5.49
N PRO A 112 3.86 1.96 4.58
CA PRO A 112 3.03 1.15 3.70
C PRO A 112 2.34 0.02 4.44
N LEU A 113 1.25 -0.46 3.86
CA LEU A 113 0.57 -1.68 4.29
C LEU A 113 1.17 -2.87 3.53
N VAL A 114 1.68 -3.86 4.25
CA VAL A 114 2.11 -5.12 3.66
C VAL A 114 0.88 -5.93 3.24
N THR A 115 0.83 -6.32 1.98
CA THR A 115 -0.24 -7.14 1.42
C THR A 115 0.10 -8.62 1.55
N LYS A 116 -0.84 -9.39 2.10
CA LYS A 116 -0.69 -10.82 2.34
C LYS A 116 -1.51 -11.63 1.34
N SER A 117 -1.01 -12.81 0.99
CA SER A 117 -1.75 -13.76 0.16
C SER A 117 -3.03 -14.23 0.86
N ARG A 118 -4.12 -14.32 0.11
CA ARG A 118 -5.44 -14.79 0.60
C ARG A 118 -5.66 -16.29 0.40
N LYS A 119 -4.97 -16.88 -0.58
CA LYS A 119 -5.11 -18.31 -0.93
C LYS A 119 -3.72 -18.92 -1.09
N ALA A 120 -3.61 -20.20 -0.76
CA ALA A 120 -2.43 -20.99 -1.06
C ALA A 120 -2.47 -21.46 -2.52
N ILE A 121 -1.39 -21.23 -3.27
CA ILE A 121 -1.22 -21.66 -4.66
C ILE A 121 0.13 -22.36 -4.80
N ALA A 122 0.09 -23.66 -5.09
CA ALA A 122 1.29 -24.51 -5.14
C ALA A 122 2.29 -24.07 -6.23
N ASN A 123 1.80 -23.70 -7.42
CA ASN A 123 2.64 -23.25 -8.54
C ASN A 123 3.53 -22.05 -8.18
N PHE A 124 3.03 -21.12 -7.37
CA PHE A 124 3.78 -19.96 -6.92
C PHE A 124 4.49 -20.17 -5.58
N LYS A 125 4.44 -21.37 -5.01
CA LYS A 125 5.00 -21.69 -3.69
C LYS A 125 4.51 -20.78 -2.56
N ILE A 126 3.25 -20.27 -2.69
CA ILE A 126 2.66 -19.32 -1.77
C ILE A 126 1.67 -20.05 -0.86
N ARG A 127 1.73 -19.74 0.44
CA ARG A 127 0.74 -20.15 1.43
C ARG A 127 -0.09 -18.95 1.88
N GLU A 128 -1.23 -19.21 2.47
CA GLU A 128 -2.08 -18.18 3.06
C GLU A 128 -1.30 -17.37 4.11
N GLY A 129 -1.49 -16.04 4.10
CA GLY A 129 -0.82 -15.14 5.03
C GLY A 129 0.61 -14.73 4.65
N TYR A 130 1.19 -15.27 3.57
CA TYR A 130 2.54 -14.87 3.13
C TYR A 130 2.53 -13.44 2.60
N PRO A 131 3.56 -12.62 2.95
CA PRO A 131 3.73 -11.28 2.41
C PRO A 131 4.10 -11.37 0.93
N VAL A 132 3.37 -10.67 0.05
CA VAL A 132 3.59 -10.70 -1.41
C VAL A 132 3.83 -9.32 -2.00
N GLY A 133 3.66 -8.25 -1.22
CA GLY A 133 3.88 -6.88 -1.68
C GLY A 133 3.55 -5.86 -0.62
N CYS A 134 3.70 -4.59 -0.99
CA CYS A 134 3.32 -3.47 -0.15
C CYS A 134 2.56 -2.41 -0.97
N LYS A 135 1.62 -1.72 -0.30
CA LYS A 135 0.83 -0.65 -0.92
C LYS A 135 0.68 0.54 0.00
N VAL A 136 0.55 1.71 -0.60
CA VAL A 136 0.28 2.98 0.08
C VAL A 136 -0.83 3.71 -0.65
N THR A 137 -1.72 4.35 0.11
CA THR A 137 -2.71 5.28 -0.43
C THR A 137 -2.41 6.68 0.08
N LEU A 138 -2.13 7.58 -0.85
CA LEU A 138 -1.86 8.99 -0.57
C LEU A 138 -3.10 9.83 -0.82
N ARG A 139 -3.39 10.76 0.10
CA ARG A 139 -4.50 11.71 0.00
C ARG A 139 -4.08 13.09 0.50
N GLY A 140 -4.83 14.13 0.10
CA GLY A 140 -4.63 15.50 0.56
C GLY A 140 -3.26 16.08 0.23
N ALA A 141 -2.61 16.77 1.16
CA ALA A 141 -1.34 17.45 0.91
C ALA A 141 -0.23 16.51 0.44
N ARG A 142 -0.07 15.33 1.08
CA ARG A 142 0.95 14.34 0.68
C ARG A 142 0.75 13.83 -0.74
N MET A 143 -0.50 13.71 -1.18
CA MET A 143 -0.82 13.30 -2.55
C MET A 143 -0.30 14.34 -3.56
N TYR A 144 -0.54 15.63 -3.30
CA TYR A 144 -0.07 16.70 -4.18
C TYR A 144 1.45 16.87 -4.15
N GLU A 145 2.09 16.69 -3.00
CA GLU A 145 3.54 16.70 -2.88
C GLU A 145 4.19 15.54 -3.64
N PHE A 146 3.61 14.34 -3.53
CA PHE A 146 4.05 13.19 -4.30
C PHE A 146 3.86 13.43 -5.80
N LEU A 147 2.71 13.98 -6.21
CA LEU A 147 2.43 14.29 -7.61
C LEU A 147 3.45 15.29 -8.18
N ASP A 148 3.79 16.31 -7.42
CA ASP A 148 4.79 17.33 -7.81
C ASP A 148 6.16 16.69 -8.05
N ARG A 149 6.63 15.86 -7.13
CA ARG A 149 7.88 15.11 -7.29
C ARG A 149 7.84 14.14 -8.46
N LEU A 150 6.72 13.44 -8.64
CA LEU A 150 6.53 12.49 -9.73
C LEU A 150 6.69 13.18 -11.09
N VAL A 151 5.97 14.28 -11.31
CA VAL A 151 5.94 14.97 -12.61
C VAL A 151 7.25 15.71 -12.90
N ASN A 152 7.75 16.47 -11.94
CA ASN A 152 8.88 17.39 -12.17
C ASN A 152 10.25 16.74 -11.96
N ILE A 153 10.35 15.69 -11.15
CA ILE A 153 11.65 15.09 -10.80
C ILE A 153 11.74 13.63 -11.28
N ALA A 154 10.78 12.78 -10.90
CA ALA A 154 10.89 11.35 -11.14
C ALA A 154 10.70 10.97 -12.61
N MET A 155 9.69 11.51 -13.30
CA MET A 155 9.43 11.19 -14.71
C MET A 155 10.60 11.53 -15.64
N PRO A 156 11.24 12.72 -15.57
CA PRO A 156 12.39 13.02 -16.41
C PRO A 156 13.60 12.12 -16.18
N ARG A 157 13.69 11.50 -15.00
CA ARG A 157 14.78 10.57 -14.64
C ARG A 157 14.55 9.14 -15.10
N ILE A 158 13.38 8.83 -15.67
CA ILE A 158 13.11 7.51 -16.23
C ILE A 158 14.04 7.29 -17.43
N ARG A 159 14.71 6.14 -17.44
CA ARG A 159 15.57 5.76 -18.55
C ARG A 159 14.76 5.67 -19.86
N ASP A 160 15.29 6.25 -20.93
CA ASP A 160 14.65 6.27 -22.28
C ASP A 160 13.21 6.84 -22.25
N PHE A 161 12.98 7.87 -21.44
CA PHE A 161 11.67 8.47 -21.30
C PHE A 161 11.23 9.15 -22.62
N ARG A 162 10.12 8.67 -23.19
CA ARG A 162 9.49 9.23 -24.41
C ARG A 162 8.07 9.74 -24.17
N GLY A 163 7.72 10.00 -22.94
CA GLY A 163 6.35 10.31 -22.52
C GLY A 163 5.58 9.08 -22.05
N ILE A 164 4.44 9.32 -21.41
CA ILE A 164 3.55 8.30 -20.87
C ILE A 164 2.38 8.03 -21.82
N SER A 165 1.87 6.79 -21.80
CA SER A 165 0.76 6.39 -22.65
C SER A 165 -0.52 7.15 -22.29
N GLY A 166 -1.14 7.80 -23.29
CA GLY A 166 -2.46 8.41 -23.14
C GLY A 166 -3.61 7.41 -23.15
N ARG A 167 -3.34 6.10 -23.31
CA ARG A 167 -4.36 5.02 -23.37
C ARG A 167 -4.51 4.23 -22.08
N SER A 168 -3.74 4.57 -21.04
CA SER A 168 -3.71 3.83 -19.76
C SER A 168 -4.79 4.30 -18.77
N PHE A 169 -5.91 4.80 -19.29
CA PHE A 169 -7.13 5.08 -18.53
C PHE A 169 -8.01 3.83 -18.45
N ASP A 170 -8.88 3.77 -17.45
CA ASP A 170 -9.75 2.60 -17.19
C ASP A 170 -11.20 2.75 -17.72
N GLY A 171 -11.49 3.76 -18.51
CA GLY A 171 -12.84 4.10 -18.98
C GLY A 171 -13.70 4.86 -17.97
N ARG A 172 -13.16 5.09 -16.77
CA ARG A 172 -13.85 5.82 -15.67
C ARG A 172 -13.02 6.98 -15.12
N GLY A 173 -12.07 7.45 -15.90
CA GLY A 173 -11.23 8.59 -15.55
C GLY A 173 -10.12 8.31 -14.55
N ASN A 174 -9.77 7.06 -14.24
CA ASN A 174 -8.60 6.73 -13.46
C ASN A 174 -7.42 6.40 -14.36
N TYR A 175 -6.22 6.79 -13.95
CA TYR A 175 -5.02 6.60 -14.72
C TYR A 175 -4.04 5.65 -14.02
N ASN A 176 -3.49 4.67 -14.76
CA ASN A 176 -2.54 3.71 -14.25
C ASN A 176 -1.21 3.80 -15.00
N MET A 177 -0.11 3.81 -14.28
CA MET A 177 1.23 3.76 -14.86
C MET A 177 2.14 2.82 -14.07
N GLY A 178 3.05 2.15 -14.77
CA GLY A 178 4.10 1.33 -14.19
C GLY A 178 5.45 2.01 -14.31
N ILE A 179 6.23 1.96 -13.25
CA ILE A 179 7.62 2.38 -13.20
C ILE A 179 8.45 1.12 -13.00
N LYS A 180 9.52 0.98 -13.79
CA LYS A 180 10.37 -0.22 -13.74
C LYS A 180 11.37 -0.18 -12.57
N GLU A 181 11.80 1.00 -12.18
CA GLU A 181 12.90 1.19 -11.23
C GLU A 181 12.54 2.24 -10.17
N GLN A 182 12.67 1.88 -8.89
CA GLN A 182 12.41 2.82 -7.79
C GLN A 182 13.46 3.93 -7.66
N ILE A 183 14.63 3.78 -8.27
CA ILE A 183 15.76 4.73 -8.21
C ILE A 183 15.43 6.10 -8.81
N ILE A 184 14.41 6.18 -9.66
CA ILE A 184 13.99 7.47 -10.24
C ILE A 184 13.59 8.51 -9.18
N PHE A 185 13.21 8.05 -7.98
CA PHE A 185 12.88 8.93 -6.87
C PHE A 185 14.14 9.37 -6.14
N PRO A 186 14.33 10.69 -5.91
CA PRO A 186 15.53 11.25 -5.29
C PRO A 186 15.72 10.81 -3.83
N GLU A 187 14.66 10.32 -3.18
CA GLU A 187 14.69 9.83 -1.80
C GLU A 187 15.38 8.46 -1.66
N ILE A 188 15.62 7.80 -2.78
CA ILE A 188 16.27 6.49 -2.84
C ILE A 188 17.73 6.66 -3.24
N GLU A 189 18.63 6.26 -2.36
CA GLU A 189 20.07 6.23 -2.62
C GLU A 189 20.43 4.89 -3.27
N TYR A 190 21.13 4.92 -4.40
CA TYR A 190 21.53 3.73 -5.15
C TYR A 190 22.36 2.74 -4.31
N ASP A 191 23.27 3.24 -3.50
CA ASP A 191 24.18 2.41 -2.71
C ASP A 191 23.50 1.67 -1.54
N LYS A 192 22.27 2.05 -1.21
CA LYS A 192 21.52 1.47 -0.06
C LYS A 192 20.41 0.51 -0.48
N ILE A 193 20.25 0.27 -1.78
CA ILE A 193 19.25 -0.68 -2.27
C ILE A 193 19.87 -2.06 -2.44
N ASP A 194 19.06 -3.08 -2.16
CA ASP A 194 19.40 -4.49 -2.37
C ASP A 194 19.07 -4.96 -3.80
N ALA A 195 17.96 -4.50 -4.36
CA ALA A 195 17.51 -4.85 -5.71
C ALA A 195 16.67 -3.75 -6.35
N LEU A 196 16.66 -3.71 -7.69
CA LEU A 196 15.77 -2.85 -8.46
C LEU A 196 14.36 -3.43 -8.43
N ARG A 197 13.38 -2.61 -8.01
CA ARG A 197 11.97 -3.00 -7.96
C ARG A 197 11.11 -2.02 -8.70
N GLY A 198 10.20 -2.59 -9.48
CA GLY A 198 9.15 -1.81 -10.13
C GLY A 198 8.01 -1.48 -9.18
N MET A 199 7.27 -0.42 -9.51
CA MET A 199 6.05 -0.07 -8.81
C MET A 199 4.96 0.38 -9.78
N ASN A 200 3.73 0.14 -9.37
CA ASN A 200 2.54 0.63 -10.05
C ASN A 200 2.00 1.86 -9.31
N ILE A 201 1.67 2.89 -10.08
CA ILE A 201 1.07 4.12 -9.60
C ILE A 201 -0.31 4.24 -10.22
N THR A 202 -1.34 4.28 -9.38
CA THR A 202 -2.73 4.48 -9.80
C THR A 202 -3.19 5.85 -9.30
N ILE A 203 -3.61 6.71 -10.21
CA ILE A 203 -4.18 8.01 -9.91
C ILE A 203 -5.69 7.91 -10.07
N THR A 204 -6.41 8.01 -8.97
CA THR A 204 -7.88 8.00 -8.96
C THR A 204 -8.39 9.43 -8.99
N THR A 205 -9.28 9.71 -9.95
CA THR A 205 -9.90 11.02 -10.10
C THR A 205 -11.42 10.93 -9.89
N THR A 206 -12.07 12.07 -9.78
CA THR A 206 -13.54 12.17 -9.75
C THR A 206 -14.14 12.43 -11.13
N ALA A 207 -13.33 12.39 -12.19
CA ALA A 207 -13.79 12.53 -13.56
C ALA A 207 -14.76 11.40 -13.94
N LYS A 208 -15.72 11.70 -14.78
CA LYS A 208 -16.67 10.71 -15.27
C LYS A 208 -16.22 10.05 -16.58
N SER A 209 -15.42 10.75 -17.36
CA SER A 209 -14.86 10.26 -18.61
C SER A 209 -13.33 10.36 -18.63
N ASP A 210 -12.72 9.58 -19.51
CA ASP A 210 -11.26 9.59 -19.68
C ASP A 210 -10.78 10.91 -20.30
N GLU A 211 -11.61 11.58 -21.08
CA GLU A 211 -11.29 12.88 -21.66
C GLU A 211 -11.14 13.96 -20.60
N GLU A 212 -12.07 13.99 -19.63
CA GLU A 212 -12.02 14.92 -18.48
C GLU A 212 -10.76 14.64 -17.64
N ALA A 213 -10.48 13.36 -17.36
CA ALA A 213 -9.30 12.96 -16.59
C ALA A 213 -7.99 13.29 -17.33
N ARG A 214 -7.94 13.07 -18.65
CA ARG A 214 -6.80 13.42 -19.49
C ARG A 214 -6.56 14.93 -19.48
N ALA A 215 -7.61 15.72 -19.61
CA ALA A 215 -7.52 17.17 -19.53
C ALA A 215 -7.03 17.63 -18.15
N LEU A 216 -7.53 17.03 -17.05
CA LEU A 216 -7.08 17.30 -15.69
C LEU A 216 -5.58 17.00 -15.53
N LEU A 217 -5.12 15.82 -15.92
CA LEU A 217 -3.71 15.44 -15.80
C LEU A 217 -2.80 16.27 -16.72
N SER A 218 -3.27 16.61 -17.93
CA SER A 218 -2.54 17.53 -18.83
C SER A 218 -2.36 18.92 -18.21
N ALA A 219 -3.37 19.42 -17.50
CA ALA A 219 -3.27 20.69 -16.76
C ALA A 219 -2.24 20.63 -15.62
N PHE A 220 -2.00 19.44 -15.03
CA PHE A 220 -0.89 19.19 -14.11
C PHE A 220 0.46 18.91 -14.82
N LYS A 221 0.55 19.17 -16.11
CA LYS A 221 1.77 18.99 -16.94
C LYS A 221 2.26 17.54 -17.02
N PHE A 222 1.35 16.57 -17.01
CA PHE A 222 1.72 15.19 -17.31
C PHE A 222 2.22 15.09 -18.76
N PRO A 223 3.39 14.49 -18.99
CA PRO A 223 3.99 14.38 -20.32
C PRO A 223 3.37 13.23 -21.12
N PHE A 224 2.13 13.37 -21.57
CA PHE A 224 1.50 12.39 -22.42
C PHE A 224 2.18 12.32 -23.77
N ARG A 225 2.37 11.10 -24.26
CA ARG A 225 2.79 10.86 -25.63
C ARG A 225 1.59 11.01 -26.56
N ASN A 226 1.78 11.76 -27.62
CA ASN A 226 0.82 11.90 -28.73
C ASN A 226 0.69 10.60 -29.51
#